data_c02444fed7bf64e61aac46ff524e33f9
#
_entry.id   c02444fed7bf64e61aac46ff524e33f9
#
_cell.length_a   1.000
_cell.length_b   1.000
_cell.length_c   1.000
_cell.angle_alpha   90.00
_cell.angle_beta   90.00
_cell.angle_gamma   90.00
#
_symmetry.space_group_name_H-M   'P 1'
#
loop_
_entity.id
_entity.type
_entity.pdbx_description
1 polymer ?
#
loop_
_entity_poly.entity_id
_entity_poly.type
_entity_poly.pdbx_seq_one_letter_code
_entity_poly.pdbx_strand_id
1 'polypeptide(L)'
;MSFSRKAVLTLTGIAALAMPLAVAGSASASTTSSGCTVTPLKPVYDHMNSSGDKVIKYETKVYCDAGRSIEIQDERLEQDNWSADDYYGTTIYNISFDSAGTVYKSVLKVLPDADSLAEGEDYEEMYHAVGFQVTEDNGYVAPWTNWENSPVVQFRL
;
A
#
# COMPACT_ATOMS: atom_id res chain seq x y z
N MET A 1 61.16 32.97 43.64
CA MET A 1 59.84 33.41 43.20
C MET A 1 59.22 32.27 42.29
N SER A 2 58.31 31.52 42.87
CA SER A 2 57.75 30.34 42.26
C SER A 2 56.33 30.67 41.78
N PHE A 3 56.06 30.60 40.49
CA PHE A 3 54.73 30.77 39.91
C PHE A 3 54.06 29.40 39.65
N SER A 4 53.11 29.09 40.51
CA SER A 4 52.25 27.95 40.36
C SER A 4 51.16 28.19 39.26
N ARG A 5 51.21 27.46 38.17
CA ARG A 5 50.15 27.49 37.14
C ARG A 5 49.09 26.45 37.48
N LYS A 6 47.90 26.91 37.83
CA LYS A 6 46.72 26.08 38.00
C LYS A 6 46.15 25.77 36.62
N ALA A 7 46.12 24.47 36.23
CA ALA A 7 45.43 23.99 35.03
C ALA A 7 43.93 23.86 35.35
N VAL A 8 43.11 24.53 34.55
CA VAL A 8 41.65 24.38 34.56
C VAL A 8 41.28 23.33 33.54
N LEU A 9 40.79 22.17 33.99
CA LEU A 9 40.19 21.16 33.14
C LEU A 9 38.75 21.58 32.83
N THR A 10 38.48 21.92 31.58
CA THR A 10 37.13 22.10 31.06
C THR A 10 36.59 20.76 30.59
N LEU A 11 35.61 20.21 31.31
CA LEU A 11 34.87 19.01 30.89
C LEU A 11 33.83 19.47 29.88
N THR A 12 34.07 19.15 28.61
CA THR A 12 33.06 19.30 27.54
C THR A 12 32.12 18.09 27.55
N GLY A 13 30.92 18.27 28.09
CA GLY A 13 29.86 17.25 28.05
C GLY A 13 29.32 17.07 26.62
N ILE A 14 29.50 15.88 26.07
CA ILE A 14 28.86 15.49 24.81
C ILE A 14 27.41 15.12 25.12
N ALA A 15 26.48 16.01 24.80
CA ALA A 15 25.04 15.67 24.81
C ALA A 15 24.73 14.78 23.61
N ALA A 16 24.55 13.49 23.84
CA ALA A 16 24.05 12.57 22.85
C ALA A 16 22.57 12.89 22.57
N LEU A 17 22.31 13.54 21.45
CA LEU A 17 20.96 13.70 20.90
C LEU A 17 20.47 12.33 20.41
N ALA A 18 19.65 11.66 21.23
CA ALA A 18 18.86 10.51 20.81
C ALA A 18 17.77 11.02 19.86
N MET A 19 18.01 10.97 18.56
CA MET A 19 16.95 11.14 17.55
C MET A 19 16.02 9.95 17.62
N PRO A 20 14.70 10.13 17.83
CA PRO A 20 13.75 9.04 17.64
C PRO A 20 13.78 8.66 16.16
N LEU A 21 14.12 7.40 15.88
CA LEU A 21 13.87 6.80 14.56
C LEU A 21 12.34 6.79 14.39
N ALA A 22 11.82 7.78 13.67
CA ALA A 22 10.47 7.71 13.15
C ALA A 22 10.46 6.55 12.15
N VAL A 23 9.86 5.42 12.54
CA VAL A 23 9.49 4.37 11.59
C VAL A 23 8.44 5.02 10.68
N ALA A 24 8.87 5.45 9.50
CA ALA A 24 7.98 5.88 8.45
C ALA A 24 7.15 4.65 8.04
N GLY A 25 5.99 4.49 8.66
CA GLY A 25 4.99 3.56 8.15
C GLY A 25 4.69 3.97 6.72
N SER A 26 4.75 3.02 5.79
CA SER A 26 4.40 3.25 4.38
C SER A 26 2.98 3.80 4.35
N ALA A 27 2.83 5.09 4.07
CA ALA A 27 1.52 5.70 3.90
C ALA A 27 0.90 5.11 2.63
N SER A 28 -0.29 4.54 2.73
CA SER A 28 -1.05 4.19 1.54
C SER A 28 -1.39 5.48 0.82
N ALA A 29 -1.02 5.57 -0.45
CA ALA A 29 -1.43 6.67 -1.30
C ALA A 29 -2.94 6.58 -1.56
N SER A 30 -3.58 7.70 -1.87
CA SER A 30 -5.02 7.75 -2.17
C SER A 30 -5.30 8.74 -3.28
N THR A 31 -6.21 8.36 -4.19
CA THR A 31 -6.64 9.20 -5.30
C THR A 31 -8.08 9.68 -5.07
N THR A 32 -8.35 10.94 -5.41
CA THR A 32 -9.67 11.55 -5.28
C THR A 32 -10.16 12.08 -6.64
N SER A 33 -11.41 11.77 -7.00
CA SER A 33 -12.09 12.25 -8.18
C SER A 33 -13.61 12.35 -7.93
N SER A 34 -14.26 13.42 -8.39
CA SER A 34 -15.72 13.63 -8.36
C SER A 34 -16.39 13.26 -7.03
N GLY A 35 -15.79 13.65 -5.90
CA GLY A 35 -16.35 13.38 -4.56
C GLY A 35 -16.12 11.95 -4.07
N CYS A 36 -15.33 11.12 -4.76
CA CYS A 36 -14.90 9.82 -4.31
C CYS A 36 -13.40 9.80 -4.01
N THR A 37 -13.01 9.07 -2.98
CA THR A 37 -11.60 8.79 -2.62
C THR A 37 -11.40 7.29 -2.52
N VAL A 38 -10.41 6.79 -3.25
CA VAL A 38 -10.04 5.37 -3.25
C VAL A 38 -8.61 5.22 -2.74
N THR A 39 -8.42 4.26 -1.84
CA THR A 39 -7.14 3.98 -1.19
C THR A 39 -6.86 2.49 -1.25
N PRO A 40 -5.91 2.02 -2.05
CA PRO A 40 -5.44 0.65 -1.98
C PRO A 40 -4.67 0.44 -0.68
N LEU A 41 -5.11 -0.52 0.13
CA LEU A 41 -4.48 -0.81 1.41
C LEU A 41 -3.35 -1.83 1.21
N LYS A 42 -2.41 -1.82 2.13
CA LYS A 42 -1.30 -2.76 2.18
C LYS A 42 -1.82 -4.22 2.12
N PRO A 43 -1.35 -5.09 1.20
CA PRO A 43 -1.69 -6.51 1.20
C PRO A 43 -1.32 -7.17 2.52
N VAL A 44 -2.13 -8.13 2.96
CA VAL A 44 -1.88 -8.86 4.21
C VAL A 44 -2.08 -10.35 4.03
N TYR A 45 -1.29 -11.17 4.73
CA TYR A 45 -1.54 -12.59 4.84
C TYR A 45 -2.90 -12.81 5.50
N ASP A 46 -3.73 -13.67 4.91
CA ASP A 46 -5.04 -14.01 5.44
C ASP A 46 -5.03 -15.40 6.11
N HIS A 47 -4.77 -16.45 5.35
CA HIS A 47 -4.72 -17.81 5.86
C HIS A 47 -3.92 -18.73 4.92
N MET A 48 -3.75 -19.97 5.33
CA MET A 48 -3.28 -21.06 4.48
C MET A 48 -4.49 -21.86 3.99
N ASN A 49 -4.57 -22.14 2.68
CA ASN A 49 -5.66 -22.93 2.13
C ASN A 49 -5.49 -24.44 2.41
N SER A 50 -6.43 -25.27 1.99
CA SER A 50 -6.39 -26.72 2.20
C SER A 50 -5.26 -27.44 1.43
N SER A 51 -4.71 -26.80 0.41
CA SER A 51 -3.55 -27.31 -0.35
C SER A 51 -2.22 -26.95 0.27
N GLY A 52 -2.21 -26.09 1.29
CA GLY A 52 -0.99 -25.59 1.94
C GLY A 52 -0.47 -24.27 1.35
N ASP A 53 -1.20 -23.64 0.41
CA ASP A 53 -0.78 -22.42 -0.20
C ASP A 53 -1.19 -21.21 0.66
N LYS A 54 -0.34 -20.18 0.71
CA LYS A 54 -0.66 -18.92 1.38
C LYS A 54 -1.67 -18.12 0.60
N VAL A 55 -2.67 -17.59 1.29
CA VAL A 55 -3.69 -16.70 0.74
C VAL A 55 -3.47 -15.30 1.23
N ILE A 56 -3.41 -14.36 0.29
CA ILE A 56 -3.20 -12.93 0.54
C ILE A 56 -4.51 -12.20 0.33
N LYS A 57 -4.84 -11.30 1.26
CA LYS A 57 -5.96 -10.38 1.15
C LYS A 57 -5.45 -9.03 0.61
N TYR A 58 -6.04 -8.61 -0.51
CA TYR A 58 -5.92 -7.28 -1.07
C TYR A 58 -7.19 -6.51 -0.74
N GLU A 59 -7.08 -5.37 -0.11
CA GLU A 59 -8.23 -4.60 0.36
C GLU A 59 -8.13 -3.16 -0.11
N THR A 60 -9.26 -2.64 -0.63
CA THR A 60 -9.40 -1.27 -1.10
C THR A 60 -10.46 -0.55 -0.28
N LYS A 61 -10.09 0.57 0.33
CA LYS A 61 -11.00 1.47 1.03
C LYS A 61 -11.56 2.49 0.05
N VAL A 62 -12.88 2.63 0.02
CA VAL A 62 -13.60 3.54 -0.86
C VAL A 62 -14.50 4.44 -0.03
N TYR A 63 -14.33 5.73 -0.14
CA TYR A 63 -15.27 6.74 0.35
C TYR A 63 -15.87 7.46 -0.84
N CYS A 64 -17.18 7.70 -0.83
CA CYS A 64 -17.83 8.62 -1.77
C CYS A 64 -18.86 9.49 -1.07
N ASP A 65 -19.08 10.67 -1.63
CA ASP A 65 -20.25 11.50 -1.34
C ASP A 65 -21.54 10.82 -1.81
N ALA A 66 -22.70 11.29 -1.33
CA ALA A 66 -23.99 10.82 -1.78
C ALA A 66 -24.19 11.04 -3.30
N GLY A 67 -24.98 10.18 -3.93
CA GLY A 67 -25.29 10.27 -5.33
C GLY A 67 -24.13 9.98 -6.27
N ARG A 68 -23.28 9.04 -5.91
CA ARG A 68 -22.14 8.61 -6.74
C ARG A 68 -22.21 7.12 -7.00
N SER A 69 -21.90 6.74 -8.24
CA SER A 69 -21.60 5.37 -8.61
C SER A 69 -20.15 5.30 -9.07
N ILE A 70 -19.42 4.29 -8.63
CA ILE A 70 -17.99 4.15 -8.92
C ILE A 70 -17.70 2.76 -9.49
N GLU A 71 -16.93 2.73 -10.57
CA GLU A 71 -16.29 1.51 -11.08
C GLU A 71 -14.81 1.57 -10.72
N ILE A 72 -14.31 0.51 -10.10
CA ILE A 72 -12.92 0.39 -9.67
C ILE A 72 -12.32 -0.82 -10.35
N GLN A 73 -11.15 -0.65 -10.96
CA GLN A 73 -10.27 -1.74 -11.40
C GLN A 73 -9.15 -1.88 -10.38
N ASP A 74 -8.97 -3.10 -9.88
CA ASP A 74 -7.99 -3.46 -8.85
C ASP A 74 -7.10 -4.57 -9.42
N GLU A 75 -5.88 -4.21 -9.81
CA GLU A 75 -4.88 -5.11 -10.40
C GLU A 75 -3.89 -5.56 -9.33
N ARG A 76 -3.56 -6.84 -9.33
CA ARG A 76 -2.56 -7.43 -8.42
C ARG A 76 -1.29 -7.69 -9.19
N LEU A 77 -0.17 -7.28 -8.60
CA LEU A 77 1.15 -7.31 -9.21
C LEU A 77 2.17 -7.84 -8.21
N GLU A 78 3.18 -8.46 -8.73
CA GLU A 78 4.43 -8.74 -8.05
C GLU A 78 5.49 -7.75 -8.54
N GLN A 79 6.25 -7.18 -7.63
CA GLN A 79 7.31 -6.25 -7.96
C GLN A 79 8.59 -7.02 -8.24
N ASP A 80 9.11 -6.87 -9.46
CA ASP A 80 10.39 -7.41 -9.87
C ASP A 80 11.49 -6.35 -9.86
N ASN A 81 12.65 -6.69 -9.34
CA ASN A 81 13.80 -5.77 -9.31
C ASN A 81 14.51 -5.63 -10.66
N TRP A 82 14.33 -6.59 -11.57
CA TRP A 82 15.14 -6.72 -12.79
C TRP A 82 14.32 -6.86 -14.08
N SER A 83 13.03 -7.05 -13.99
CA SER A 83 12.10 -7.20 -15.11
C SER A 83 10.90 -6.24 -14.96
N ALA A 84 9.91 -6.37 -15.84
CA ALA A 84 8.60 -5.75 -15.62
C ALA A 84 7.84 -6.52 -14.57
N ASP A 85 7.09 -5.80 -13.73
CA ASP A 85 6.26 -6.40 -12.69
C ASP A 85 5.29 -7.44 -13.26
N ASP A 86 5.18 -8.58 -12.61
CA ASP A 86 4.29 -9.66 -13.02
C ASP A 86 2.84 -9.39 -12.63
N TYR A 87 1.95 -9.68 -13.57
CA TYR A 87 0.52 -9.41 -13.44
C TYR A 87 -0.26 -10.67 -13.03
N TYR A 88 -0.99 -10.58 -11.90
CA TYR A 88 -1.78 -11.67 -11.32
C TYR A 88 -3.30 -11.48 -11.40
N GLY A 89 -3.75 -10.58 -12.25
CA GLY A 89 -5.15 -10.41 -12.61
C GLY A 89 -5.82 -9.18 -12.02
N THR A 90 -6.98 -8.85 -12.61
CA THR A 90 -7.82 -7.71 -12.24
C THR A 90 -9.10 -8.18 -11.57
N THR A 91 -9.61 -7.38 -10.64
CA THR A 91 -10.97 -7.47 -10.11
C THR A 91 -11.68 -6.13 -10.36
N ILE A 92 -12.93 -6.19 -10.84
CA ILE A 92 -13.75 -5.00 -11.06
C ILE A 92 -14.82 -4.93 -9.98
N TYR A 93 -14.93 -3.76 -9.35
CA TYR A 93 -15.99 -3.46 -8.39
C TYR A 93 -16.88 -2.34 -8.92
N ASN A 94 -18.20 -2.53 -8.84
CA ASN A 94 -19.20 -1.50 -9.09
C ASN A 94 -19.94 -1.22 -7.77
N ILE A 95 -19.94 0.03 -7.32
CA ILE A 95 -20.50 0.42 -6.04
C ILE A 95 -21.32 1.69 -6.22
N SER A 96 -22.53 1.74 -5.64
CA SER A 96 -23.36 2.94 -5.61
C SER A 96 -23.50 3.45 -4.18
N PHE A 97 -23.51 4.78 -4.03
CA PHE A 97 -23.60 5.50 -2.76
C PHE A 97 -24.85 6.40 -2.76
N ASP A 98 -25.96 5.90 -2.22
CA ASP A 98 -27.18 6.71 -2.00
C ASP A 98 -26.97 7.76 -0.90
N SER A 99 -26.03 7.52 0.01
CA SER A 99 -25.57 8.42 1.05
C SER A 99 -24.04 8.42 1.14
N ALA A 100 -23.49 9.53 1.59
CA ALA A 100 -22.03 9.60 1.80
C ALA A 100 -21.57 8.53 2.79
N GLY A 101 -20.47 7.85 2.47
CA GLY A 101 -20.00 6.76 3.33
C GLY A 101 -18.72 6.11 2.87
N THR A 102 -18.27 5.14 3.68
CA THR A 102 -17.07 4.34 3.41
C THR A 102 -17.43 2.87 3.29
N VAL A 103 -16.91 2.21 2.28
CA VAL A 103 -16.95 0.74 2.13
C VAL A 103 -15.55 0.18 1.94
N TYR A 104 -15.38 -1.09 2.26
CA TYR A 104 -14.16 -1.84 2.00
C TYR A 104 -14.48 -2.97 1.02
N LYS A 105 -13.67 -3.10 -0.02
CA LYS A 105 -13.71 -4.20 -0.97
C LYS A 105 -12.43 -5.00 -0.85
N SER A 106 -12.55 -6.32 -0.82
CA SER A 106 -11.38 -7.18 -0.73
C SER A 106 -11.49 -8.37 -1.68
N VAL A 107 -10.33 -8.84 -2.12
CA VAL A 107 -10.18 -10.09 -2.86
C VAL A 107 -9.12 -10.93 -2.19
N LEU A 108 -9.36 -12.23 -2.12
CA LEU A 108 -8.40 -13.23 -1.64
C LEU A 108 -7.78 -13.93 -2.83
N LYS A 109 -6.46 -14.02 -2.85
CA LYS A 109 -5.70 -14.72 -3.88
C LYS A 109 -4.61 -15.56 -3.26
N VAL A 110 -4.37 -16.72 -3.86
CA VAL A 110 -3.20 -17.53 -3.53
C VAL A 110 -1.95 -16.73 -3.90
N LEU A 111 -0.97 -16.74 -3.02
CA LEU A 111 0.35 -16.19 -3.31
C LEU A 111 0.95 -16.98 -4.48
N PRO A 112 1.37 -16.34 -5.56
CA PRO A 112 2.03 -17.03 -6.64
C PRO A 112 3.37 -17.63 -6.15
N ASP A 113 3.78 -18.71 -6.75
CA ASP A 113 5.04 -19.42 -6.48
C ASP A 113 5.75 -19.70 -7.82
N ALA A 114 5.57 -18.79 -8.79
CA ALA A 114 5.95 -19.10 -10.16
C ALA A 114 7.45 -18.97 -10.42
N ASP A 115 8.15 -18.07 -9.75
CA ASP A 115 9.52 -17.68 -10.13
C ASP A 115 10.59 -17.94 -9.06
N SER A 116 10.18 -18.25 -7.83
CA SER A 116 11.05 -18.48 -6.68
C SER A 116 12.17 -19.50 -6.90
N LEU A 117 11.92 -20.52 -7.74
CA LEU A 117 12.90 -21.56 -8.05
C LEU A 117 13.97 -21.11 -9.06
N ALA A 118 13.68 -20.11 -9.88
CA ALA A 118 14.60 -19.63 -10.91
C ALA A 118 15.54 -18.52 -10.39
N GLU A 119 15.05 -17.71 -9.46
CA GLU A 119 15.78 -16.55 -8.92
C GLU A 119 16.39 -16.78 -7.53
N GLY A 120 16.01 -17.86 -6.84
CA GLY A 120 16.54 -18.23 -5.53
C GLY A 120 16.07 -17.30 -4.42
N GLU A 121 14.98 -16.61 -4.63
CA GLU A 121 14.36 -15.74 -3.64
C GLU A 121 13.36 -16.54 -2.77
N ASP A 122 13.44 -16.33 -1.45
CA ASP A 122 12.51 -16.94 -0.48
C ASP A 122 11.27 -16.06 -0.24
N TYR A 123 11.05 -15.03 -1.08
CA TYR A 123 10.04 -13.98 -0.86
C TYR A 123 9.40 -13.53 -2.17
N GLU A 124 8.09 -13.27 -2.12
CA GLU A 124 7.32 -12.61 -3.16
C GLU A 124 6.96 -11.18 -2.73
N GLU A 125 7.17 -10.21 -3.59
CA GLU A 125 6.97 -8.77 -3.32
C GLU A 125 5.65 -8.31 -3.94
N MET A 126 4.55 -8.45 -3.19
CA MET A 126 3.21 -8.22 -3.68
C MET A 126 2.69 -6.81 -3.39
N TYR A 127 1.99 -6.24 -4.37
CA TYR A 127 1.20 -5.03 -4.22
C TYR A 127 -0.06 -5.09 -5.10
N HIS A 128 -0.94 -4.10 -5.00
CA HIS A 128 -2.02 -3.91 -5.94
C HIS A 128 -2.13 -2.45 -6.34
N ALA A 129 -2.62 -2.23 -7.55
CA ALA A 129 -2.86 -0.92 -8.13
C ALA A 129 -4.35 -0.74 -8.38
N VAL A 130 -4.89 0.44 -8.09
CA VAL A 130 -6.28 0.76 -8.35
C VAL A 130 -6.41 1.97 -9.25
N GLY A 131 -7.30 1.86 -10.24
CA GLY A 131 -7.82 2.98 -11.01
C GLY A 131 -9.34 2.98 -10.91
N PHE A 132 -9.98 4.15 -11.02
CA PHE A 132 -11.43 4.22 -10.92
C PHE A 132 -12.04 5.35 -11.77
N GLN A 133 -13.33 5.19 -12.04
CA GLN A 133 -14.16 6.15 -12.73
C GLN A 133 -15.45 6.37 -11.92
N VAL A 134 -15.90 7.63 -11.84
CA VAL A 134 -17.10 8.01 -11.09
C VAL A 134 -18.19 8.48 -12.05
N THR A 135 -19.41 8.02 -11.81
CA THR A 135 -20.64 8.53 -12.44
C THR A 135 -21.44 9.30 -11.39
N GLU A 136 -21.77 10.54 -11.67
CA GLU A 136 -22.61 11.40 -10.83
C GLU A 136 -24.10 11.19 -11.11
N ASP A 137 -24.99 11.57 -10.19
CA ASP A 137 -26.46 11.47 -10.34
C ASP A 137 -27.01 12.20 -11.55
N ASN A 138 -26.34 13.27 -12.01
CA ASN A 138 -26.72 14.02 -13.21
C ASN A 138 -26.32 13.29 -14.52
N GLY A 139 -25.71 12.09 -14.41
CA GLY A 139 -25.23 11.31 -15.55
C GLY A 139 -23.85 11.70 -16.06
N TYR A 140 -23.17 12.66 -15.42
CA TYR A 140 -21.78 12.97 -15.77
C TYR A 140 -20.88 11.83 -15.39
N VAL A 141 -20.01 11.41 -16.32
CA VAL A 141 -18.99 10.36 -16.11
C VAL A 141 -17.62 11.03 -16.12
N ALA A 142 -16.95 11.00 -14.98
CA ALA A 142 -15.58 11.51 -14.85
C ALA A 142 -14.60 10.65 -15.66
N PRO A 143 -13.48 11.19 -16.12
CA PRO A 143 -12.43 10.35 -16.71
C PRO A 143 -11.87 9.36 -15.69
N TRP A 144 -11.30 8.26 -16.18
CA TRP A 144 -10.53 7.34 -15.35
C TRP A 144 -9.39 8.08 -14.62
N THR A 145 -9.18 7.74 -13.37
CA THR A 145 -8.01 8.24 -12.63
C THR A 145 -6.72 7.57 -13.13
N ASN A 146 -5.58 8.14 -12.76
CA ASN A 146 -4.32 7.41 -12.84
C ASN A 146 -4.35 6.24 -11.85
N TRP A 147 -3.52 5.24 -12.10
CA TRP A 147 -3.30 4.14 -11.19
C TRP A 147 -2.62 4.60 -9.90
N GLU A 148 -3.10 4.08 -8.78
CA GLU A 148 -2.57 4.32 -7.45
C GLU A 148 -2.15 3.00 -6.83
N ASN A 149 -0.89 2.90 -6.42
CA ASN A 149 -0.33 1.66 -5.88
C ASN A 149 -0.46 1.60 -4.36
N SER A 150 -0.76 0.40 -3.85
CA SER A 150 -0.57 0.09 -2.44
C SER A 150 0.92 0.03 -2.07
N PRO A 151 1.26 0.06 -0.78
CA PRO A 151 2.60 -0.33 -0.36
C PRO A 151 2.92 -1.77 -0.79
N VAL A 152 4.16 -1.99 -1.23
CA VAL A 152 4.69 -3.33 -1.52
C VAL A 152 4.92 -4.10 -0.22
N VAL A 153 4.66 -5.40 -0.23
CA VAL A 153 4.85 -6.30 0.91
C VAL A 153 5.57 -7.56 0.49
N GLN A 154 6.61 -7.88 1.20
CA GLN A 154 7.30 -9.15 1.06
C GLN A 154 6.57 -10.26 1.83
N PHE A 155 6.25 -11.34 1.13
CA PHE A 155 5.71 -12.56 1.71
C PHE A 155 6.71 -13.69 1.53
N ARG A 156 7.16 -14.27 2.62
CA ARG A 156 8.04 -15.42 2.56
C ARG A 156 7.27 -16.63 2.00
N LEU A 157 7.89 -17.38 1.07
CA LEU A 157 7.36 -18.62 0.48
C LEU A 157 7.35 -19.79 1.47
#